data_959b20d93cc16468acb34dbcd295988d
#
_entry.id   959b20d93cc16468acb34dbcd295988d
#
_cell.length_a   1.000
_cell.length_b   1.000
_cell.length_c   1.000
_cell.angle_alpha   90.00
_cell.angle_beta   90.00
_cell.angle_gamma   90.00
#
_symmetry.space_group_name_H-M   'P 1'
#
loop_
_entity.id
_entity.type
_entity.pdbx_description
1 polymer ?
#
loop_
_entity_poly.entity_id
_entity_poly.type
_entity_poly.pdbx_seq_one_letter_code
_entity_poly.pdbx_strand_id
1 'polypeptide(L)'
;MLRAGEAPPLDYAAFLDQCRGAVSDRVFRTLEELTVRSEDGGFVSRWAAFYRVLTDELTYQRRMKRGESCTAPNERDAAVTQTVTAAVNAKDPLEGERLLLTLEFDRLDELVGLHNFDDSALYGYALKLQLLERQRVFRHDEGKAAFDTLLGQVRQQIFSL
;
A
#
# COMPACT_ATOMS: atom_id res chain seq x y z
N MET A 1 -0.78 12.37 12.99
CA MET A 1 -1.48 11.17 12.49
C MET A 1 -1.18 11.05 11.00
N LEU A 2 -0.74 9.87 10.51
CA LEU A 2 -0.48 9.68 9.08
C LEU A 2 -1.79 9.68 8.29
N ARG A 3 -1.78 10.28 7.09
CA ARG A 3 -2.93 10.32 6.19
C ARG A 3 -2.57 9.75 4.83
N ALA A 4 -3.51 9.04 4.24
CA ALA A 4 -3.34 8.51 2.89
C ALA A 4 -3.08 9.65 1.89
N GLY A 5 -2.03 9.50 1.09
CA GLY A 5 -1.67 10.47 0.06
C GLY A 5 -0.83 11.67 0.51
N GLU A 6 -0.57 11.84 1.81
CA GLU A 6 0.36 12.83 2.33
C GLU A 6 1.79 12.27 2.39
N ALA A 7 2.78 13.14 2.29
CA ALA A 7 4.17 12.73 2.50
C ALA A 7 4.38 12.35 3.97
N PRO A 8 5.03 11.20 4.26
CA PRO A 8 5.33 10.82 5.62
C PRO A 8 6.32 11.81 6.27
N PRO A 9 6.17 12.09 7.57
CA PRO A 9 7.07 13.03 8.29
C PRO A 9 8.50 12.50 8.45
N LEU A 10 8.70 11.20 8.33
CA LEU A 10 9.97 10.50 8.42
C LEU A 10 9.91 9.20 7.60
N ASP A 11 11.05 8.67 7.23
CA ASP A 11 11.15 7.35 6.62
C ASP A 11 11.13 6.22 7.67
N TYR A 12 11.03 4.97 7.20
CA TYR A 12 10.93 3.82 8.09
C TYR A 12 12.19 3.61 8.94
N ALA A 13 13.38 3.90 8.39
CA ALA A 13 14.63 3.79 9.13
C ALA A 13 14.69 4.81 10.28
N ALA A 14 14.33 6.07 10.02
CA ALA A 14 14.25 7.09 11.06
C ALA A 14 13.18 6.78 12.12
N PHE A 15 12.06 6.15 11.72
CA PHE A 15 11.05 5.65 12.66
C PHE A 15 11.61 4.57 13.58
N LEU A 16 12.34 3.58 13.03
CA LEU A 16 13.00 2.54 13.83
C LEU A 16 14.02 3.13 14.81
N ASP A 17 14.81 4.11 14.37
CA ASP A 17 15.76 4.79 15.25
C ASP A 17 15.08 5.49 16.43
N GLN A 18 13.91 6.08 16.22
CA GLN A 18 13.10 6.67 17.32
C GLN A 18 12.51 5.61 18.25
N CYS A 19 12.17 4.43 17.74
CA CYS A 19 11.67 3.33 18.55
C CYS A 19 12.76 2.67 19.40
N ARG A 20 14.02 2.76 18.97
CA ARG A 20 15.16 2.14 19.65
C ARG A 20 15.30 2.67 21.08
N GLY A 21 15.19 1.76 22.06
CA GLY A 21 15.22 2.10 23.49
C GLY A 21 13.95 2.74 24.05
N ALA A 22 12.97 3.08 23.20
CA ALA A 22 11.66 3.60 23.62
C ALA A 22 10.60 2.50 23.82
N VAL A 23 10.82 1.35 23.20
CA VAL A 23 9.92 0.17 23.29
C VAL A 23 10.69 -1.05 23.82
N SER A 24 9.98 -2.12 24.17
CA SER A 24 10.63 -3.37 24.57
C SER A 24 11.40 -4.02 23.41
N ASP A 25 12.44 -4.79 23.72
CA ASP A 25 13.25 -5.50 22.71
C ASP A 25 12.40 -6.41 21.81
N ARG A 26 11.36 -7.01 22.37
CA ARG A 26 10.41 -7.84 21.61
C ARG A 26 9.67 -7.02 20.56
N VAL A 27 9.12 -5.87 20.95
CA VAL A 27 8.39 -4.97 20.05
C VAL A 27 9.32 -4.40 19.00
N PHE A 28 10.51 -3.97 19.39
CA PHE A 28 11.51 -3.44 18.47
C PHE A 28 11.90 -4.47 17.40
N ARG A 29 12.17 -5.71 17.80
CA ARG A 29 12.50 -6.80 16.88
C ARG A 29 11.36 -7.09 15.90
N THR A 30 10.10 -7.07 16.38
CA THR A 30 8.93 -7.20 15.52
C THR A 30 8.86 -6.07 14.50
N LEU A 31 9.14 -4.82 14.91
CA LEU A 31 9.15 -3.68 13.99
C LEU A 31 10.27 -3.76 12.94
N GLU A 32 11.47 -4.25 13.32
CA GLU A 32 12.56 -4.43 12.36
C GLU A 32 12.22 -5.45 11.26
N GLU A 33 11.48 -6.49 11.60
CA GLU A 33 11.10 -7.57 10.68
C GLU A 33 9.75 -7.32 9.98
N LEU A 34 8.96 -6.35 10.45
CA LEU A 34 7.61 -6.07 9.97
C LEU A 34 7.63 -5.56 8.53
N THR A 35 6.83 -6.20 7.70
CA THR A 35 6.51 -5.75 6.35
C THR A 35 5.00 -5.80 6.13
N VAL A 36 4.50 -5.14 5.08
CA VAL A 36 3.09 -5.22 4.69
C VAL A 36 2.62 -6.66 4.38
N ARG A 37 3.56 -7.58 4.18
CA ARG A 37 3.31 -9.01 3.89
C ARG A 37 3.57 -9.92 5.08
N SER A 38 3.89 -9.39 6.26
CA SER A 38 4.07 -10.19 7.46
C SER A 38 2.77 -10.86 7.87
N GLU A 39 2.84 -12.09 8.38
CA GLU A 39 1.66 -12.93 8.66
C GLU A 39 1.53 -13.29 10.16
N ASP A 40 2.60 -13.23 10.92
CA ASP A 40 2.65 -13.69 12.30
C ASP A 40 2.33 -12.61 13.34
N GLY A 41 1.58 -12.98 14.35
CA GLY A 41 1.22 -12.14 15.49
C GLY A 41 -0.23 -11.65 15.47
N GLY A 42 -0.80 -11.36 16.65
CA GLY A 42 -2.23 -11.08 16.80
C GLY A 42 -2.77 -9.94 15.93
N PHE A 43 -2.14 -8.77 15.96
CA PHE A 43 -2.50 -7.64 15.11
C PHE A 43 -2.11 -7.90 13.65
N VAL A 44 -0.89 -8.36 13.43
CA VAL A 44 -0.31 -8.59 12.10
C VAL A 44 -1.08 -9.68 11.35
N SER A 45 -1.51 -10.77 12.02
CA SER A 45 -2.30 -11.83 11.38
C SER A 45 -3.66 -11.33 10.87
N ARG A 46 -4.31 -10.40 11.59
CA ARG A 46 -5.56 -9.77 11.13
C ARG A 46 -5.34 -8.87 9.92
N TRP A 47 -4.25 -8.14 9.91
CA TRP A 47 -3.82 -7.39 8.73
C TRP A 47 -3.53 -8.30 7.55
N ALA A 48 -2.77 -9.39 7.78
CA ALA A 48 -2.42 -10.35 6.74
C ALA A 48 -3.63 -11.01 6.09
N ALA A 49 -4.66 -11.34 6.88
CA ALA A 49 -5.92 -11.88 6.35
C ALA A 49 -6.59 -10.89 5.38
N PHE A 50 -6.71 -9.63 5.75
CA PHE A 50 -7.23 -8.59 4.87
C PHE A 50 -6.36 -8.39 3.63
N TYR A 51 -5.04 -8.28 3.82
CA TYR A 51 -4.10 -8.01 2.73
C TYR A 51 -4.07 -9.13 1.69
N ARG A 52 -4.25 -10.38 2.11
CA ARG A 52 -4.43 -11.53 1.20
C ARG A 52 -5.69 -11.38 0.36
N VAL A 53 -6.84 -11.10 0.98
CA VAL A 53 -8.10 -10.88 0.26
C VAL A 53 -7.97 -9.75 -0.76
N LEU A 54 -7.34 -8.64 -0.38
CA LEU A 54 -7.07 -7.51 -1.26
C LEU A 54 -6.18 -7.89 -2.45
N THR A 55 -5.07 -8.58 -2.20
CA THR A 55 -4.11 -8.95 -3.26
C THR A 55 -4.66 -10.00 -4.21
N ASP A 56 -5.44 -10.96 -3.71
CA ASP A 56 -6.10 -11.98 -4.52
C ASP A 56 -7.17 -11.36 -5.43
N GLU A 57 -8.01 -10.48 -4.89
CA GLU A 57 -9.02 -9.77 -5.67
C GLU A 57 -8.36 -8.85 -6.72
N LEU A 58 -7.31 -8.13 -6.36
CA LEU A 58 -6.58 -7.26 -7.28
C LEU A 58 -5.93 -8.06 -8.44
N THR A 59 -5.33 -9.20 -8.12
CA THR A 59 -4.74 -10.11 -9.11
C THR A 59 -5.82 -10.65 -10.06
N TYR A 60 -6.94 -11.11 -9.51
CA TYR A 60 -8.07 -11.61 -10.28
C TYR A 60 -8.60 -10.55 -11.25
N GLN A 61 -8.94 -9.36 -10.77
CA GLN A 61 -9.53 -8.32 -11.62
C GLN A 61 -8.56 -7.78 -12.68
N ARG A 62 -7.26 -7.68 -12.37
CA ARG A 62 -6.23 -7.30 -13.34
C ARG A 62 -6.10 -8.34 -14.46
N ARG A 63 -6.16 -9.62 -14.13
CA ARG A 63 -6.15 -10.72 -15.12
C ARG A 63 -7.39 -10.71 -15.99
N MET A 64 -8.58 -10.53 -15.37
CA MET A 64 -9.84 -10.38 -16.11
C MET A 64 -9.80 -9.21 -17.09
N LYS A 65 -9.26 -8.06 -16.66
CA LYS A 65 -9.13 -6.87 -17.52
C LYS A 65 -8.21 -7.11 -18.73
N ARG A 66 -7.21 -7.98 -18.60
CA ARG A 66 -6.33 -8.38 -19.70
C ARG A 66 -6.94 -9.48 -20.60
N GLY A 67 -8.16 -9.91 -20.33
CA GLY A 67 -8.83 -10.98 -21.07
C GLY A 67 -8.31 -12.39 -20.76
N GLU A 68 -7.58 -12.56 -19.65
CA GLU A 68 -7.10 -13.86 -19.21
C GLU A 68 -8.21 -14.68 -18.56
N SER A 69 -8.25 -15.99 -18.87
CA SER A 69 -9.13 -16.92 -18.15
C SER A 69 -8.57 -17.15 -16.74
N CYS A 70 -9.37 -16.88 -15.72
CA CYS A 70 -9.01 -17.10 -14.32
C CYS A 70 -10.25 -17.35 -13.46
N THR A 71 -10.04 -18.01 -12.32
CA THR A 71 -11.09 -18.30 -11.35
C THR A 71 -11.13 -17.20 -10.30
N ALA A 72 -12.33 -16.79 -9.89
CA ALA A 72 -12.51 -15.83 -8.81
C ALA A 72 -11.96 -16.39 -7.48
N PRO A 73 -11.41 -15.53 -6.60
CA PRO A 73 -10.97 -15.94 -5.28
C PRO A 73 -12.11 -16.59 -4.47
N ASN A 74 -11.76 -17.59 -3.66
CA ASN A 74 -12.74 -18.26 -2.79
C ASN A 74 -13.21 -17.32 -1.66
N GLU A 75 -12.32 -16.50 -1.14
CA GLU A 75 -12.61 -15.53 -0.08
C GLU A 75 -12.67 -14.13 -0.70
N ARG A 76 -13.82 -13.48 -0.55
CA ARG A 76 -14.06 -12.14 -1.11
C ARG A 76 -14.78 -11.27 -0.08
N ASP A 77 -14.43 -10.00 -0.08
CA ASP A 77 -15.05 -8.94 0.73
C ASP A 77 -15.69 -7.90 -0.20
N ALA A 78 -16.91 -7.50 0.08
CA ALA A 78 -17.66 -6.59 -0.80
C ALA A 78 -17.00 -5.21 -0.93
N ALA A 79 -16.49 -4.65 0.17
CA ALA A 79 -15.82 -3.35 0.16
C ALA A 79 -14.49 -3.42 -0.60
N VAL A 80 -13.74 -4.50 -0.41
CA VAL A 80 -12.50 -4.76 -1.16
C VAL A 80 -12.82 -4.91 -2.65
N THR A 81 -13.79 -5.72 -3.03
CA THR A 81 -14.18 -5.94 -4.43
C THR A 81 -14.58 -4.63 -5.10
N GLN A 82 -15.39 -3.81 -4.44
CA GLN A 82 -15.83 -2.51 -4.96
C GLN A 82 -14.64 -1.56 -5.18
N THR A 83 -13.76 -1.44 -4.19
CA THR A 83 -12.59 -0.55 -4.28
C THR A 83 -11.61 -1.02 -5.34
N VAL A 84 -11.34 -2.33 -5.42
CA VAL A 84 -10.46 -2.90 -6.43
C VAL A 84 -11.04 -2.70 -7.84
N THR A 85 -12.36 -2.86 -8.02
CA THR A 85 -13.01 -2.59 -9.30
C THR A 85 -12.83 -1.14 -9.73
N ALA A 86 -13.02 -0.20 -8.82
CA ALA A 86 -12.78 1.22 -9.09
C ALA A 86 -11.31 1.51 -9.43
N ALA A 87 -10.38 0.94 -8.66
CA ALA A 87 -8.95 1.13 -8.85
C ALA A 87 -8.43 0.58 -10.19
N VAL A 88 -8.86 -0.64 -10.55
CA VAL A 88 -8.46 -1.30 -11.82
C VAL A 88 -9.02 -0.56 -13.04
N ASN A 89 -10.19 0.08 -12.90
CA ASN A 89 -10.85 0.85 -13.98
C ASN A 89 -10.54 2.36 -13.93
N ALA A 90 -9.74 2.82 -12.98
CA ALA A 90 -9.32 4.21 -12.94
C ALA A 90 -8.57 4.60 -14.22
N LYS A 91 -8.81 5.82 -14.69
CA LYS A 91 -8.16 6.36 -15.92
C LYS A 91 -6.68 6.65 -15.68
N ASP A 92 -6.36 7.04 -14.47
CA ASP A 92 -5.00 7.35 -14.01
C ASP A 92 -4.54 6.28 -13.01
N PRO A 93 -3.38 5.63 -13.25
CA PRO A 93 -2.80 4.66 -12.31
C PRO A 93 -2.60 5.20 -10.89
N LEU A 94 -2.27 6.50 -10.76
CA LEU A 94 -2.12 7.16 -9.46
C LEU A 94 -3.45 7.28 -8.71
N GLU A 95 -4.55 7.50 -9.42
CA GLU A 95 -5.90 7.50 -8.82
C GLU A 95 -6.24 6.10 -8.30
N GLY A 96 -5.97 5.05 -9.09
CA GLY A 96 -6.16 3.67 -8.67
C GLY A 96 -5.36 3.34 -7.40
N GLU A 97 -4.09 3.73 -7.35
CA GLU A 97 -3.24 3.51 -6.17
C GLU A 97 -3.75 4.29 -4.94
N ARG A 98 -4.29 5.49 -5.12
CA ARG A 98 -4.90 6.27 -4.03
C ARG A 98 -6.13 5.59 -3.44
N LEU A 99 -6.98 5.00 -4.27
CA LEU A 99 -8.16 4.26 -3.81
C LEU A 99 -7.74 3.05 -2.97
N LEU A 100 -6.76 2.28 -3.42
CA LEU A 100 -6.23 1.13 -2.68
C LEU A 100 -5.59 1.57 -1.35
N LEU A 101 -4.76 2.61 -1.38
CA LEU A 101 -4.12 3.13 -0.17
C LEU A 101 -5.14 3.62 0.87
N THR A 102 -6.21 4.28 0.43
CA THR A 102 -7.29 4.71 1.33
C THR A 102 -7.95 3.52 2.01
N LEU A 103 -8.28 2.47 1.25
CA LEU A 103 -8.85 1.25 1.80
C LEU A 103 -7.91 0.56 2.81
N GLU A 104 -6.60 0.50 2.51
CA GLU A 104 -5.58 -0.05 3.39
C GLU A 104 -5.47 0.75 4.69
N PHE A 105 -5.52 2.08 4.62
CA PHE A 105 -5.48 2.96 5.78
C PHE A 105 -6.73 2.80 6.66
N ASP A 106 -7.91 2.79 6.05
CA ASP A 106 -9.17 2.61 6.76
C ASP A 106 -9.18 1.25 7.50
N ARG A 107 -8.68 0.20 6.85
CA ARG A 107 -8.57 -1.12 7.50
C ARG A 107 -7.58 -1.10 8.67
N LEU A 108 -6.45 -0.42 8.56
CA LEU A 108 -5.51 -0.29 9.67
C LEU A 108 -6.11 0.51 10.82
N ASP A 109 -6.88 1.56 10.54
CA ASP A 109 -7.58 2.31 11.58
C ASP A 109 -8.64 1.46 12.29
N GLU A 110 -9.40 0.66 11.57
CA GLU A 110 -10.35 -0.30 12.15
C GLU A 110 -9.65 -1.34 13.04
N LEU A 111 -8.50 -1.88 12.58
CA LEU A 111 -7.74 -2.88 13.34
C LEU A 111 -7.09 -2.32 14.60
N VAL A 112 -6.60 -1.09 14.55
CA VAL A 112 -6.10 -0.36 15.73
C VAL A 112 -7.27 -0.04 16.67
N GLY A 113 -8.40 0.41 16.12
CA GLY A 113 -9.59 0.74 16.90
C GLY A 113 -9.30 1.76 18.00
N LEU A 114 -9.66 1.40 19.24
CA LEU A 114 -9.42 2.24 20.43
C LEU A 114 -8.06 1.98 21.11
N HIS A 115 -7.21 1.13 20.53
CA HIS A 115 -5.89 0.79 21.05
C HIS A 115 -4.84 1.87 20.71
N ASN A 116 -4.99 3.06 21.29
CA ASN A 116 -4.12 4.20 20.97
C ASN A 116 -2.76 4.18 21.67
N PHE A 117 -2.56 3.29 22.65
CA PHE A 117 -1.37 3.29 23.52
C PHE A 117 -0.73 1.90 23.70
N ASP A 118 -1.03 0.96 22.83
CA ASP A 118 -0.44 -0.37 22.87
C ASP A 118 0.37 -0.69 21.60
N ASP A 119 0.96 -1.89 21.57
CA ASP A 119 1.76 -2.37 20.44
C ASP A 119 0.99 -2.35 19.12
N SER A 120 -0.35 -2.52 19.15
CA SER A 120 -1.21 -2.49 17.94
C SER A 120 -1.20 -1.12 17.25
N ALA A 121 -1.24 -0.04 18.02
CA ALA A 121 -1.14 1.32 17.49
C ALA A 121 0.21 1.55 16.80
N LEU A 122 1.28 1.02 17.39
CA LEU A 122 2.62 1.15 16.86
C LEU A 122 2.81 0.35 15.56
N TYR A 123 2.31 -0.90 15.53
CA TYR A 123 2.32 -1.73 14.32
C TYR A 123 1.44 -1.13 13.21
N GLY A 124 0.28 -0.59 13.55
CA GLY A 124 -0.58 0.12 12.62
C GLY A 124 0.10 1.35 12.01
N TYR A 125 0.81 2.14 12.83
CA TYR A 125 1.60 3.26 12.36
C TYR A 125 2.74 2.81 11.43
N ALA A 126 3.49 1.77 11.82
CA ALA A 126 4.57 1.21 11.04
C ALA A 126 4.11 0.73 9.65
N LEU A 127 3.00 0.00 9.58
CA LEU A 127 2.43 -0.45 8.31
C LEU A 127 1.96 0.71 7.44
N LYS A 128 1.29 1.72 8.01
CA LYS A 128 0.91 2.94 7.27
C LYS A 128 2.13 3.66 6.69
N LEU A 129 3.21 3.74 7.45
CA LEU A 129 4.44 4.38 7.00
C LEU A 129 5.04 3.64 5.78
N GLN A 130 5.10 2.30 5.83
CA GLN A 130 5.57 1.49 4.70
C GLN A 130 4.66 1.63 3.46
N LEU A 131 3.35 1.72 3.64
CA LEU A 131 2.41 1.95 2.56
C LEU A 131 2.61 3.32 1.89
N LEU A 132 2.89 4.36 2.66
CA LEU A 132 3.22 5.69 2.13
C LEU A 132 4.55 5.69 1.37
N GLU A 133 5.56 4.98 1.86
CA GLU A 133 6.83 4.83 1.15
C GLU A 133 6.65 4.09 -0.18
N ARG A 134 5.84 3.02 -0.20
CA ARG A 134 5.47 2.32 -1.44
C ARG A 134 4.82 3.27 -2.44
N GLN A 135 3.87 4.09 -2.00
CA GLN A 135 3.20 5.07 -2.86
C GLN A 135 4.18 6.12 -3.40
N ARG A 136 5.14 6.56 -2.58
CA ARG A 136 6.15 7.53 -3.02
C ARG A 136 7.03 6.98 -4.14
N VAL A 137 7.46 5.72 -4.04
CA VAL A 137 8.23 5.03 -5.09
C VAL A 137 7.38 4.91 -6.36
N PHE A 138 6.14 4.46 -6.24
CA PHE A 138 5.21 4.34 -7.37
C PHE A 138 5.00 5.67 -8.11
N ARG A 139 4.79 6.77 -7.40
CA ARG A 139 4.66 8.12 -7.99
C ARG A 139 5.93 8.56 -8.72
N HIS A 140 7.08 8.26 -8.18
CA HIS A 140 8.36 8.56 -8.82
C HIS A 140 8.52 7.80 -10.14
N ASP A 141 8.22 6.52 -10.16
CA ASP A 141 8.35 5.67 -11.34
C ASP A 141 7.35 6.06 -12.45
N GLU A 142 6.10 6.37 -12.09
CA GLU A 142 5.09 6.88 -13.02
C GLU A 142 5.50 8.25 -13.59
N GLY A 143 6.03 9.15 -12.77
CA GLY A 143 6.51 10.45 -13.21
C GLY A 143 7.71 10.33 -14.17
N LYS A 144 8.62 9.40 -13.90
CA LYS A 144 9.75 9.09 -14.79
C LYS A 144 9.28 8.53 -16.12
N ALA A 145 8.37 7.56 -16.11
CA ALA A 145 7.82 6.97 -17.34
C ALA A 145 7.10 8.02 -18.20
N ALA A 146 6.31 8.92 -17.61
CA ALA A 146 5.64 10.02 -18.30
C ALA A 146 6.65 11.00 -18.91
N PHE A 147 7.73 11.33 -18.20
CA PHE A 147 8.79 12.20 -18.67
C PHE A 147 9.56 11.57 -19.85
N ASP A 148 9.92 10.30 -19.77
CA ASP A 148 10.61 9.58 -20.84
C ASP A 148 9.75 9.50 -22.12
N THR A 149 8.43 9.30 -21.97
CA THR A 149 7.47 9.33 -23.08
C THR A 149 7.42 10.70 -23.75
N LEU A 150 7.37 11.78 -22.95
CA LEU A 150 7.37 13.16 -23.47
C LEU A 150 8.66 13.48 -24.22
N LEU A 151 9.81 13.08 -23.68
CA LEU A 151 11.10 13.24 -24.35
C LEU A 151 11.15 12.50 -25.68
N GLY A 152 10.61 11.28 -25.73
CA GLY A 152 10.49 10.50 -26.98
C GLY A 152 9.68 11.22 -28.05
N GLN A 153 8.54 11.78 -27.67
CA GLN A 153 7.67 12.57 -28.57
C GLN A 153 8.37 13.84 -29.09
N VAL A 154 9.02 14.59 -28.22
CA VAL A 154 9.77 15.79 -28.59
C VAL A 154 10.93 15.45 -29.55
N ARG A 155 11.66 14.38 -29.31
CA ARG A 155 12.72 13.92 -30.24
C ARG A 155 12.15 13.58 -31.60
N GLN A 156 11.03 12.83 -31.68
CA GLN A 156 10.38 12.51 -32.94
C GLN A 156 9.97 13.76 -33.72
N GLN A 157 9.41 14.77 -33.04
CA GLN A 157 9.03 16.04 -33.68
C GLN A 157 10.23 16.81 -34.23
N ILE A 158 11.36 16.81 -33.52
CA ILE A 158 12.57 17.51 -33.96
C ILE A 158 13.20 16.80 -35.16
N PHE A 159 13.22 15.45 -35.19
CA PHE A 159 13.83 14.68 -36.27
C PHE A 159 12.89 14.46 -37.48
N SER A 160 11.62 14.82 -37.38
CA SER A 160 10.64 14.80 -38.52
C SER A 160 10.56 16.13 -39.27
N LEU A 161 11.27 17.14 -38.84
CA LEU A 161 11.46 18.41 -39.53
C LEU A 161 12.64 18.35 -40.48
#